data_13f6b78bb1e7d836f38c2d541c7bbd05
#
_entry.id   13f6b78bb1e7d836f38c2d541c7bbd05
#
_cell.length_a   1.000
_cell.length_b   1.000
_cell.length_c   1.000
_cell.angle_alpha   90.00
_cell.angle_beta   90.00
_cell.angle_gamma   90.00
#
_symmetry.space_group_name_H-M   'P 1'
#
loop_
_entity.id
_entity.type
_entity.pdbx_description
1 polymer ?
#
loop_
_entity_poly.entity_id
_entity_poly.type
_entity_poly.pdbx_seq_one_letter_code
_entity_poly.pdbx_strand_id
1 'polypeptide(L)'
;MTLHNTSTRILSLNSLIFGLLIIASGCTQTETVEIEREFNTPEISEAVAVLHPTEGFDAEGTVYFRAVENGVQVTAELSGLSEGNKGFHIHQYGDCTAANGTSAGGHFNPEGMDHAGPTDAMRHMGDMGNITADAQGNASFDYVDETIHINMILGRGVIVHNGEDDLSSQPSGAAGPRVACGVIGIASDSE
;
A
#
# COMPACT_ATOMS: atom_id res chain seq x y z
N MET A 1 -11.51 60.43 12.27
CA MET A 1 -12.46 61.14 11.42
C MET A 1 -13.23 60.02 10.68
N THR A 2 -14.38 59.70 10.83
CA THR A 2 -15.67 60.08 11.30
C THR A 2 -16.56 58.84 11.18
N LEU A 3 -17.17 58.43 12.24
CA LEU A 3 -18.21 57.43 12.35
C LEU A 3 -19.44 57.88 11.54
N HIS A 4 -20.16 56.92 10.92
CA HIS A 4 -21.61 57.08 10.73
C HIS A 4 -22.31 55.76 10.99
N ASN A 5 -23.07 55.84 12.06
CA ASN A 5 -24.07 54.92 12.56
C ASN A 5 -25.42 55.30 11.90
N THR A 6 -26.19 54.37 11.40
CA THR A 6 -27.60 54.59 11.10
C THR A 6 -28.44 53.36 11.46
N SER A 7 -29.14 53.57 12.53
CA SER A 7 -30.27 52.81 13.06
C SER A 7 -31.56 53.14 12.28
N THR A 8 -32.38 52.18 11.94
CA THR A 8 -33.83 52.42 11.63
C THR A 8 -34.63 51.14 11.88
N ARG A 9 -35.32 51.14 12.93
CA ARG A 9 -36.78 51.27 13.19
C ARG A 9 -37.65 50.07 12.79
N ILE A 10 -38.15 49.50 13.84
CA ILE A 10 -39.30 48.61 14.03
C ILE A 10 -40.58 49.23 13.48
N LEU A 11 -41.34 48.46 12.73
CA LEU A 11 -42.79 48.70 12.58
C LEU A 11 -43.55 47.42 12.93
N SER A 12 -44.30 47.52 13.98
CA SER A 12 -45.35 46.59 14.42
C SER A 12 -46.62 46.81 13.59
N LEU A 13 -47.32 45.79 13.16
CA LEU A 13 -48.76 45.87 12.95
C LEU A 13 -49.45 44.51 13.06
N ASN A 14 -50.22 44.39 14.11
CA ASN A 14 -51.53 43.79 14.33
C ASN A 14 -51.93 42.44 13.71
N SER A 15 -52.17 41.55 14.62
CA SER A 15 -53.34 40.70 14.87
C SER A 15 -54.35 40.45 13.72
N LEU A 16 -54.44 39.17 13.38
CA LEU A 16 -55.77 38.57 13.11
C LEU A 16 -55.71 37.11 13.57
N ILE A 17 -56.50 36.81 14.61
CA ILE A 17 -56.72 35.47 15.14
C ILE A 17 -57.63 34.73 14.16
N PHE A 18 -57.14 33.74 13.49
CA PHE A 18 -57.91 32.70 12.81
C PHE A 18 -57.64 31.37 13.49
N GLY A 19 -58.59 30.89 14.26
CA GLY A 19 -58.51 29.59 14.89
C GLY A 19 -58.49 28.48 13.85
N LEU A 20 -57.33 27.83 13.70
CA LEU A 20 -57.20 26.62 12.94
C LEU A 20 -57.00 25.46 13.90
N LEU A 21 -57.98 24.56 13.88
CA LEU A 21 -57.97 23.31 14.62
C LEU A 21 -56.81 22.44 14.11
N ILE A 22 -55.71 22.41 14.86
CA ILE A 22 -54.58 21.53 14.52
C ILE A 22 -54.90 20.14 15.06
N ILE A 23 -55.29 19.24 14.17
CA ILE A 23 -55.28 17.80 14.43
C ILE A 23 -53.79 17.39 14.52
N ALA A 24 -53.31 17.17 15.73
CA ALA A 24 -51.99 16.64 15.99
C ALA A 24 -51.95 15.16 15.52
N SER A 25 -51.60 14.95 14.26
CA SER A 25 -51.11 13.63 13.80
C SER A 25 -49.75 13.45 14.46
N GLY A 26 -49.70 12.61 15.49
CA GLY A 26 -48.47 12.20 16.12
C GLY A 26 -47.62 11.36 15.14
N CYS A 27 -46.73 12.02 14.40
CA CYS A 27 -45.60 11.33 13.80
C CYS A 27 -44.65 10.95 14.94
N THR A 28 -44.61 9.67 15.28
CA THR A 28 -43.48 9.11 16.04
C THR A 28 -42.24 9.22 15.15
N GLN A 29 -41.42 10.23 15.39
CA GLN A 29 -40.08 10.27 14.87
C GLN A 29 -39.29 9.13 15.55
N THR A 30 -38.98 8.12 14.78
CA THR A 30 -37.99 7.12 15.17
C THR A 30 -36.65 7.80 15.05
N GLU A 31 -36.05 8.22 16.14
CA GLU A 31 -34.68 8.69 16.21
C GLU A 31 -33.79 7.47 15.93
N THR A 32 -33.25 7.38 14.72
CA THR A 32 -32.19 6.44 14.41
C THR A 32 -30.91 6.99 15.01
N VAL A 33 -30.49 6.42 16.13
CA VAL A 33 -29.17 6.69 16.69
C VAL A 33 -28.16 5.98 15.79
N GLU A 34 -27.51 6.72 14.89
CA GLU A 34 -26.33 6.25 14.18
C GLU A 34 -25.19 6.18 15.19
N ILE A 35 -24.82 4.96 15.58
CA ILE A 35 -23.62 4.72 16.38
C ILE A 35 -22.46 4.73 15.40
N GLU A 36 -21.80 5.88 15.23
CA GLU A 36 -20.49 5.95 14.59
C GLU A 36 -19.49 5.22 15.50
N ARG A 37 -19.07 4.04 15.07
CA ARG A 37 -17.95 3.34 15.68
C ARG A 37 -16.68 3.91 15.09
N GLU A 38 -16.01 4.79 15.79
CA GLU A 38 -14.63 5.15 15.51
C GLU A 38 -13.75 3.91 15.74
N PHE A 39 -13.32 3.28 14.64
CA PHE A 39 -12.26 2.28 14.69
C PHE A 39 -10.93 3.02 14.71
N ASN A 40 -10.33 3.10 15.89
CA ASN A 40 -8.97 3.58 16.02
C ASN A 40 -8.03 2.46 15.53
N THR A 41 -7.80 2.36 14.22
CA THR A 41 -6.79 1.45 13.67
C THR A 41 -5.42 2.07 13.93
N PRO A 42 -4.52 1.36 14.66
CA PRO A 42 -3.16 1.85 14.84
C PRO A 42 -2.49 2.03 13.47
N GLU A 43 -1.67 3.06 13.35
CA GLU A 43 -0.85 3.26 12.18
C GLU A 43 0.14 2.10 12.04
N ILE A 44 0.15 1.45 10.88
CA ILE A 44 1.07 0.33 10.62
C ILE A 44 2.39 0.91 10.16
N SER A 45 3.40 0.79 11.01
CA SER A 45 4.76 1.29 10.76
C SER A 45 5.71 0.24 10.21
N GLU A 46 5.40 -1.06 10.38
CA GLU A 46 6.23 -2.17 9.93
C GLU A 46 5.40 -3.27 9.26
N ALA A 47 5.97 -3.83 8.18
CA ALA A 47 5.42 -4.98 7.48
C ALA A 47 6.54 -5.98 7.17
N VAL A 48 6.18 -7.25 6.94
CA VAL A 48 7.13 -8.33 6.69
C VAL A 48 6.58 -9.28 5.64
N ALA A 49 7.45 -9.78 4.77
CA ALA A 49 7.16 -10.89 3.88
C ALA A 49 8.17 -12.02 4.16
N VAL A 50 7.67 -13.21 4.53
CA VAL A 50 8.48 -14.41 4.58
C VAL A 50 8.40 -15.09 3.20
N LEU A 51 9.53 -15.17 2.52
CA LEU A 51 9.61 -15.74 1.18
C LEU A 51 9.84 -17.25 1.25
N HIS A 52 9.09 -17.97 0.46
CA HIS A 52 9.20 -19.41 0.28
C HIS A 52 9.58 -19.74 -1.16
N PRO A 53 10.35 -20.81 -1.40
CA PRO A 53 10.72 -21.20 -2.74
C PRO A 53 9.50 -21.56 -3.60
N THR A 54 9.60 -21.24 -4.88
CA THR A 54 8.70 -21.76 -5.90
C THR A 54 9.18 -23.12 -6.40
N GLU A 55 8.35 -23.82 -7.16
CA GLU A 55 8.69 -25.17 -7.66
C GLU A 55 10.01 -25.19 -8.43
N GLY A 56 10.94 -26.05 -7.99
CA GLY A 56 12.24 -26.26 -8.61
C GLY A 56 13.35 -25.30 -8.18
N PHE A 57 13.07 -24.46 -7.17
CA PHE A 57 14.04 -23.53 -6.60
C PHE A 57 14.15 -23.69 -5.07
N ASP A 58 15.20 -23.13 -4.49
CA ASP A 58 15.50 -23.19 -3.05
C ASP A 58 15.57 -21.80 -2.41
N ALA A 59 15.19 -20.75 -3.15
CA ALA A 59 15.29 -19.37 -2.70
C ALA A 59 14.28 -19.06 -1.58
N GLU A 60 14.78 -18.63 -0.43
CA GLU A 60 13.97 -18.28 0.74
C GLU A 60 14.57 -17.10 1.52
N GLY A 61 13.80 -16.54 2.45
CA GLY A 61 14.28 -15.49 3.33
C GLY A 61 13.18 -14.57 3.83
N THR A 62 13.57 -13.37 4.27
CA THR A 62 12.65 -12.41 4.86
C THR A 62 12.91 -11.02 4.30
N VAL A 63 11.84 -10.29 4.05
CA VAL A 63 11.86 -8.88 3.63
C VAL A 63 11.06 -8.08 4.64
N TYR A 64 11.66 -7.04 5.20
CA TYR A 64 11.00 -6.08 6.08
C TYR A 64 10.78 -4.74 5.36
N PHE A 65 9.69 -4.12 5.67
CA PHE A 65 9.29 -2.78 5.22
C PHE A 65 9.03 -1.95 6.46
N ARG A 66 9.80 -0.88 6.66
CA ARG A 66 9.66 0.01 7.80
C ARG A 66 9.41 1.43 7.33
N ALA A 67 8.34 2.06 7.84
CA ALA A 67 8.09 3.49 7.58
C ALA A 67 9.23 4.34 8.17
N VAL A 68 9.78 5.23 7.37
CA VAL A 68 10.79 6.23 7.74
C VAL A 68 10.34 7.61 7.29
N GLU A 69 11.06 8.67 7.69
CA GLU A 69 10.65 10.05 7.41
C GLU A 69 10.38 10.32 5.92
N ASN A 70 11.19 9.73 5.02
CA ASN A 70 11.15 10.01 3.58
C ASN A 70 10.74 8.77 2.75
N GLY A 71 9.87 7.89 3.26
CA GLY A 71 9.43 6.72 2.51
C GLY A 71 9.38 5.44 3.33
N VAL A 72 9.75 4.33 2.71
CA VAL A 72 9.82 3.01 3.35
C VAL A 72 11.21 2.42 3.18
N GLN A 73 11.88 2.14 4.29
CA GLN A 73 13.09 1.33 4.28
C GLN A 73 12.71 -0.12 3.99
N VAL A 74 13.33 -0.70 2.96
CA VAL A 74 13.19 -2.09 2.58
C VAL A 74 14.51 -2.80 2.92
N THR A 75 14.45 -3.79 3.80
CA THR A 75 15.59 -4.64 4.09
C THR A 75 15.25 -6.08 3.78
N ALA A 76 16.21 -6.83 3.22
CA ALA A 76 16.01 -8.24 2.93
C ALA A 76 17.26 -9.05 3.22
N GLU A 77 17.05 -10.28 3.71
CA GLU A 77 18.06 -11.32 3.88
C GLU A 77 17.53 -12.59 3.20
N LEU A 78 18.20 -13.01 2.13
CA LEU A 78 17.79 -14.13 1.29
C LEU A 78 18.91 -15.14 1.16
N SER A 79 18.53 -16.39 0.89
CA SER A 79 19.46 -17.50 0.62
C SER A 79 18.89 -18.41 -0.47
N GLY A 80 19.71 -19.37 -0.95
CA GLY A 80 19.29 -20.35 -1.96
C GLY A 80 19.17 -19.80 -3.37
N LEU A 81 19.77 -18.64 -3.64
CA LEU A 81 19.79 -18.00 -4.95
C LEU A 81 20.98 -18.49 -5.79
N SER A 82 20.87 -18.44 -7.11
CA SER A 82 22.04 -18.52 -7.99
C SER A 82 22.80 -17.17 -7.94
N GLU A 83 24.12 -17.20 -8.10
CA GLU A 83 24.98 -16.01 -8.11
C GLU A 83 24.49 -14.96 -9.12
N GLY A 84 24.65 -13.66 -8.78
CA GLY A 84 24.40 -12.51 -9.64
C GLY A 84 23.10 -11.76 -9.33
N ASN A 85 22.76 -10.80 -10.19
CA ASN A 85 21.58 -9.95 -10.02
C ASN A 85 20.29 -10.73 -10.21
N LYS A 86 19.29 -10.40 -9.39
CA LYS A 86 17.97 -11.02 -9.34
C LYS A 86 16.91 -9.95 -9.30
N GLY A 87 16.01 -9.93 -10.26
CA GLY A 87 14.86 -9.03 -10.21
C GLY A 87 14.10 -9.22 -8.91
N PHE A 88 13.78 -8.11 -8.25
CA PHE A 88 13.18 -8.05 -6.93
C PHE A 88 12.03 -7.05 -6.93
N HIS A 89 10.78 -7.54 -6.77
CA HIS A 89 9.62 -6.71 -7.03
C HIS A 89 8.46 -7.00 -6.07
N ILE A 90 7.62 -5.96 -5.84
CA ILE A 90 6.30 -6.15 -5.25
C ILE A 90 5.32 -6.43 -6.39
N HIS A 91 4.57 -7.52 -6.29
CA HIS A 91 3.59 -7.96 -7.26
C HIS A 91 2.16 -7.60 -6.85
N GLN A 92 1.24 -7.63 -7.83
CA GLN A 92 -0.13 -7.15 -7.72
C GLN A 92 -0.95 -7.89 -6.66
N TYR A 93 -0.75 -9.20 -6.50
CA TYR A 93 -1.53 -10.04 -5.60
C TYR A 93 -0.64 -10.73 -4.58
N GLY A 94 -1.11 -10.82 -3.32
CA GLY A 94 -0.49 -11.64 -2.28
C GLY A 94 -0.90 -13.10 -2.39
N ASP A 95 -0.83 -13.64 -3.60
CA ASP A 95 -1.20 -15.02 -3.90
C ASP A 95 0.01 -15.82 -4.39
N CYS A 96 0.53 -16.68 -3.50
CA CYS A 96 1.64 -17.59 -3.77
C CYS A 96 1.17 -19.04 -3.98
N THR A 97 -0.09 -19.28 -4.33
CA THR A 97 -0.65 -20.64 -4.44
C THR A 97 -0.24 -21.37 -5.72
N ALA A 98 0.08 -20.65 -6.80
CA ALA A 98 0.61 -21.28 -7.99
C ALA A 98 2.07 -21.74 -7.75
N ALA A 99 2.38 -22.99 -8.05
CA ALA A 99 3.66 -23.59 -7.80
C ALA A 99 4.86 -22.77 -8.38
N ASN A 100 4.66 -22.09 -9.50
CA ASN A 100 5.63 -21.21 -10.14
C ASN A 100 5.48 -19.72 -9.78
N GLY A 101 4.68 -19.37 -8.78
CA GLY A 101 4.45 -18.00 -8.31
C GLY A 101 3.62 -17.11 -9.26
N THR A 102 3.06 -17.63 -10.35
CA THR A 102 2.33 -16.80 -11.34
C THR A 102 1.03 -16.22 -10.81
N SER A 103 0.44 -16.80 -9.76
CA SER A 103 -0.77 -16.27 -9.10
C SER A 103 -0.57 -14.88 -8.49
N ALA A 104 0.67 -14.47 -8.19
CA ALA A 104 0.96 -13.11 -7.71
C ALA A 104 0.71 -11.99 -8.77
N GLY A 105 0.41 -12.34 -10.01
CA GLY A 105 0.15 -11.36 -11.08
C GLY A 105 1.40 -10.68 -11.62
N GLY A 106 1.26 -9.49 -12.20
CA GLY A 106 2.37 -8.61 -12.62
C GLY A 106 2.91 -7.75 -11.48
N HIS A 107 3.81 -6.83 -11.80
CA HIS A 107 4.30 -5.84 -10.82
C HIS A 107 3.15 -4.98 -10.28
N PHE A 108 3.26 -4.54 -9.04
CA PHE A 108 2.29 -3.62 -8.44
C PHE A 108 2.40 -2.24 -9.09
N ASN A 109 1.44 -1.91 -9.92
CA ASN A 109 1.41 -0.70 -10.75
C ASN A 109 0.06 0.01 -10.64
N PRO A 110 -0.20 0.72 -9.53
CA PRO A 110 -1.49 1.38 -9.32
C PRO A 110 -1.70 2.58 -10.24
N GLU A 111 -0.63 3.18 -10.76
CA GLU A 111 -0.68 4.39 -11.57
C GLU A 111 -0.61 4.12 -13.09
N GLY A 112 -0.39 2.86 -13.49
CA GLY A 112 -0.34 2.47 -14.91
C GLY A 112 0.91 3.00 -15.63
N MET A 113 2.03 3.15 -14.92
CA MET A 113 3.31 3.57 -15.47
C MET A 113 4.00 2.43 -16.25
N ASP A 114 5.01 2.76 -17.03
CA ASP A 114 5.93 1.80 -17.61
C ASP A 114 6.89 1.25 -16.55
N HIS A 115 7.41 0.03 -16.77
CA HIS A 115 8.47 -0.53 -15.94
C HIS A 115 9.77 0.27 -16.09
N ALA A 116 10.42 0.56 -14.95
CA ALA A 116 11.69 1.27 -14.92
C ALA A 116 12.51 0.94 -13.66
N GLY A 117 13.71 1.53 -13.52
CA GLY A 117 14.57 1.33 -12.38
C GLY A 117 14.06 1.97 -11.08
N PRO A 118 14.52 1.53 -9.90
CA PRO A 118 14.00 1.97 -8.59
C PRO A 118 14.26 3.45 -8.29
N THR A 119 15.17 4.10 -9.02
CA THR A 119 15.46 5.54 -8.90
C THR A 119 14.71 6.41 -9.91
N ASP A 120 13.96 5.81 -10.83
CA ASP A 120 13.17 6.54 -11.79
C ASP A 120 11.88 7.06 -11.14
N ALA A 121 11.56 8.33 -11.37
CA ALA A 121 10.34 8.94 -10.82
C ALA A 121 9.05 8.37 -11.44
N MET A 122 9.15 7.81 -12.65
CA MET A 122 8.03 7.23 -13.41
C MET A 122 8.29 5.74 -13.59
N ARG A 123 7.79 4.92 -12.67
CA ARG A 123 7.93 3.46 -12.65
C ARG A 123 6.73 2.80 -11.98
N HIS A 124 6.66 1.47 -12.02
CA HIS A 124 5.72 0.78 -11.14
C HIS A 124 6.11 1.01 -9.67
N MET A 125 5.15 1.18 -8.80
CA MET A 125 5.42 1.28 -7.35
C MET A 125 6.15 0.02 -6.83
N GLY A 126 5.95 -1.12 -7.48
CA GLY A 126 6.58 -2.39 -7.12
C GLY A 126 7.99 -2.62 -7.69
N ASP A 127 8.54 -1.70 -8.48
CA ASP A 127 9.86 -1.87 -9.10
C ASP A 127 10.98 -1.54 -8.11
N MET A 128 11.47 -2.54 -7.38
CA MET A 128 12.59 -2.41 -6.44
C MET A 128 13.95 -2.72 -7.10
N GLY A 129 13.97 -3.03 -8.40
CA GLY A 129 15.17 -3.31 -9.19
C GLY A 129 15.74 -4.69 -8.91
N ASN A 130 17.01 -4.76 -8.54
CA ASN A 130 17.72 -6.01 -8.34
C ASN A 130 18.28 -6.16 -6.93
N ILE A 131 18.25 -7.39 -6.40
CA ILE A 131 19.05 -7.84 -5.28
C ILE A 131 20.20 -8.71 -5.82
N THR A 132 21.40 -8.54 -5.27
CA THR A 132 22.59 -9.26 -5.76
C THR A 132 22.94 -10.42 -4.85
N ALA A 133 22.95 -11.63 -5.39
CA ALA A 133 23.38 -12.85 -4.68
C ALA A 133 24.87 -13.10 -4.87
N ASP A 134 25.53 -13.48 -3.77
CA ASP A 134 26.94 -13.93 -3.77
C ASP A 134 27.11 -15.36 -4.33
N ALA A 135 28.35 -15.81 -4.43
CA ALA A 135 28.69 -17.16 -4.92
C ALA A 135 28.16 -18.29 -3.98
N GLN A 136 27.76 -17.98 -2.77
CA GLN A 136 27.15 -18.90 -1.82
C GLN A 136 25.61 -18.88 -1.88
N GLY A 137 25.03 -17.99 -2.71
CA GLY A 137 23.60 -17.85 -2.90
C GLY A 137 22.93 -16.99 -1.84
N ASN A 138 23.68 -16.21 -1.06
CA ASN A 138 23.13 -15.27 -0.10
C ASN A 138 23.02 -13.89 -0.73
N ALA A 139 21.96 -13.17 -0.36
CA ALA A 139 21.77 -11.80 -0.79
C ALA A 139 21.19 -10.96 0.36
N SER A 140 21.73 -9.75 0.53
CA SER A 140 21.19 -8.74 1.44
C SER A 140 20.81 -7.48 0.65
N PHE A 141 19.79 -6.77 1.15
CA PHE A 141 19.27 -5.56 0.53
C PHE A 141 18.92 -4.55 1.61
N ASP A 142 19.31 -3.30 1.42
CA ASP A 142 18.96 -2.20 2.29
C ASP A 142 18.85 -0.92 1.45
N TYR A 143 17.62 -0.41 1.36
CA TYR A 143 17.30 0.69 0.47
C TYR A 143 16.06 1.44 0.98
N VAL A 144 16.02 2.75 0.83
CA VAL A 144 14.83 3.56 1.13
C VAL A 144 14.09 3.88 -0.17
N ASP A 145 12.87 3.43 -0.29
CA ASP A 145 11.96 3.74 -1.39
C ASP A 145 11.03 4.89 -1.00
N GLU A 146 11.11 6.00 -1.73
CA GLU A 146 10.32 7.20 -1.48
C GLU A 146 8.89 7.12 -2.06
N THR A 147 8.59 6.09 -2.87
CA THR A 147 7.28 5.94 -3.54
C THR A 147 6.38 4.90 -2.90
N ILE A 148 6.96 3.95 -2.16
CA ILE A 148 6.20 2.92 -1.45
C ILE A 148 5.52 3.52 -0.21
N HIS A 149 4.27 3.09 0.02
CA HIS A 149 3.53 3.34 1.26
C HIS A 149 3.08 2.00 1.85
N ILE A 150 3.38 1.75 3.13
CA ILE A 150 3.09 0.45 3.78
C ILE A 150 1.64 0.01 3.58
N ASN A 151 0.68 0.92 3.78
CA ASN A 151 -0.75 0.60 3.63
C ASN A 151 -1.15 0.17 2.21
N MET A 152 -0.39 0.54 1.19
CA MET A 152 -0.67 0.17 -0.21
C MET A 152 -0.11 -1.19 -0.59
N ILE A 153 0.94 -1.63 0.12
CA ILE A 153 1.62 -2.89 -0.18
C ILE A 153 1.17 -4.06 0.69
N LEU A 154 0.44 -3.81 1.80
CA LEU A 154 -0.12 -4.89 2.62
C LEU A 154 -1.02 -5.81 1.79
N GLY A 155 -0.82 -7.12 1.96
CA GLY A 155 -1.53 -8.15 1.22
C GLY A 155 -1.06 -8.31 -0.23
N ARG A 156 0.03 -7.63 -0.66
CA ARG A 156 0.70 -7.83 -1.95
C ARG A 156 1.73 -8.94 -1.86
N GLY A 157 2.20 -9.41 -3.02
CA GLY A 157 3.27 -10.40 -3.08
C GLY A 157 4.64 -9.76 -3.24
N VAL A 158 5.65 -10.32 -2.58
CA VAL A 158 7.05 -10.08 -2.93
C VAL A 158 7.53 -11.25 -3.76
N ILE A 159 8.15 -10.96 -4.89
CA ILE A 159 8.72 -11.95 -5.81
C ILE A 159 10.20 -11.66 -6.01
N VAL A 160 10.99 -12.73 -5.97
CA VAL A 160 12.37 -12.75 -6.46
C VAL A 160 12.41 -13.54 -7.76
N HIS A 161 13.12 -13.02 -8.75
CA HIS A 161 13.29 -13.66 -10.04
C HIS A 161 14.65 -14.37 -10.17
N ASN A 162 14.78 -15.30 -11.11
CA ASN A 162 16.04 -16.03 -11.36
C ASN A 162 17.07 -15.21 -12.13
N GLY A 163 16.63 -14.28 -12.93
CA GLY A 163 17.48 -13.43 -13.76
C GLY A 163 17.50 -11.98 -13.29
N GLU A 164 18.40 -11.24 -13.91
CA GLU A 164 18.51 -9.80 -13.72
C GLU A 164 17.30 -9.06 -14.33
N ASP A 165 16.81 -8.08 -13.61
CA ASP A 165 15.94 -7.03 -14.14
C ASP A 165 16.81 -6.05 -14.94
N ASP A 166 16.53 -5.91 -16.25
CA ASP A 166 17.24 -4.99 -17.15
C ASP A 166 16.79 -3.54 -17.02
N LEU A 167 15.84 -3.25 -16.09
CA LEU A 167 15.28 -1.96 -15.71
C LEU A 167 14.57 -1.21 -16.85
N SER A 168 14.28 -1.87 -17.97
CA SER A 168 13.76 -1.17 -19.16
C SER A 168 12.78 -1.98 -19.99
N SER A 169 12.95 -3.30 -20.10
CA SER A 169 12.09 -4.16 -20.91
C SER A 169 10.67 -4.22 -20.32
N GLN A 170 9.69 -3.90 -21.15
CA GLN A 170 8.28 -3.93 -20.73
C GLN A 170 7.71 -5.36 -20.81
N PRO A 171 6.84 -5.74 -19.90
CA PRO A 171 6.33 -4.97 -18.74
C PRO A 171 7.10 -5.22 -17.43
N SER A 172 8.24 -5.94 -17.40
CA SER A 172 8.79 -6.46 -16.14
C SER A 172 10.29 -6.72 -16.15
N GLY A 173 11.08 -5.98 -16.97
CA GLY A 173 12.54 -6.01 -16.95
C GLY A 173 13.16 -7.34 -17.41
N ALA A 174 12.40 -8.20 -18.08
CA ALA A 174 12.87 -9.52 -18.58
C ALA A 174 13.53 -10.43 -17.53
N ALA A 175 13.20 -10.26 -16.23
CA ALA A 175 13.86 -10.92 -15.10
C ALA A 175 13.64 -12.45 -15.02
N GLY A 176 12.81 -13.03 -15.87
CA GLY A 176 12.67 -14.48 -16.03
C GLY A 176 11.80 -15.16 -14.95
N PRO A 177 12.04 -16.47 -14.68
CA PRO A 177 11.24 -17.25 -13.73
C PRO A 177 11.25 -16.66 -12.33
N ARG A 178 10.15 -16.87 -11.59
CA ARG A 178 10.03 -16.52 -10.18
C ARG A 178 10.61 -17.62 -9.34
N VAL A 179 11.51 -17.31 -8.43
CA VAL A 179 12.21 -18.30 -7.60
C VAL A 179 11.76 -18.31 -6.15
N ALA A 180 11.18 -17.20 -5.68
CA ALA A 180 10.58 -17.11 -4.35
C ALA A 180 9.35 -16.20 -4.36
N CYS A 181 8.38 -16.52 -3.49
CA CYS A 181 7.15 -15.75 -3.29
C CYS A 181 6.82 -15.66 -1.80
N GLY A 182 6.36 -14.49 -1.36
CA GLY A 182 5.86 -14.27 -0.01
C GLY A 182 4.80 -13.17 0.01
N VAL A 183 3.92 -13.21 1.00
CA VAL A 183 2.85 -12.21 1.16
C VAL A 183 3.27 -11.18 2.22
N ILE A 184 3.08 -9.91 1.90
CA ILE A 184 3.37 -8.81 2.83
C ILE A 184 2.27 -8.74 3.89
N GLY A 185 2.61 -9.07 5.11
CA GLY A 185 1.76 -8.98 6.29
C GLY A 185 2.22 -7.88 7.24
N ILE A 186 1.40 -7.58 8.26
CA ILE A 186 1.78 -6.66 9.33
C ILE A 186 2.87 -7.36 10.16
N ALA A 187 4.00 -6.68 10.39
CA ALA A 187 5.02 -7.17 11.31
C ALA A 187 4.58 -6.95 12.76
N SER A 188 5.08 -7.79 13.67
CA SER A 188 4.97 -7.49 15.10
C SER A 188 5.86 -6.29 15.42
N ASP A 189 5.38 -5.37 16.24
CA ASP A 189 6.22 -4.30 16.76
C ASP A 189 7.47 -4.91 17.38
N SER A 190 8.65 -4.54 16.88
CA SER A 190 9.92 -4.95 17.50
C SER A 190 10.02 -4.22 18.85
N GLU A 191 10.00 -4.97 19.95
CA GLU A 191 10.32 -4.45 21.29
C GLU A 191 11.74 -3.88 21.37
#